data_24520193bac9ab009817cf414e7002e7
#
_entry.id   24520193bac9ab009817cf414e7002e7
#
_cell.length_a   1.000
_cell.length_b   1.000
_cell.length_c   1.000
_cell.angle_alpha   90.00
_cell.angle_beta   90.00
_cell.angle_gamma   90.00
#
_symmetry.space_group_name_H-M   'P 1'
#
loop_
_entity.id
_entity.type
_entity.pdbx_description
1 polymer ?
#
loop_
_entity_poly.entity_id
_entity_poly.type
_entity_poly.pdbx_seq_one_letter_code
_entity_poly.pdbx_strand_id
1 'polypeptide(L)'
;MDEVDMLRKFNDPSQLIRLCWDNSEDGQERVGTKSVTARVKTRFNWNASSTIAVTQKFFSVREVADGAVSRLSLATIIRPDFAPRPEVGSYDAQFKSQLSPYIQQLNAASGFKECRKARQLIERLENEIMEMAQLAYNKPYAEFAKRGLANGFRRAMVLYLANGEKWEKAMEDFIVWSVKYDLWCKMRFFGNQMQE
;
A
#
# COMPACT_ATOMS: atom_id res chain seq x y z
N MET A 1 -5.03 13.77 -4.83
CA MET A 1 -4.37 13.61 -6.15
C MET A 1 -5.17 12.56 -6.87
N ASP A 2 -5.86 12.96 -7.91
CA ASP A 2 -6.90 12.13 -8.53
C ASP A 2 -6.35 11.19 -9.61
N GLU A 3 -5.12 11.46 -10.07
CA GLU A 3 -4.51 10.73 -11.17
C GLU A 3 -3.04 10.38 -10.89
N VAL A 4 -2.67 9.14 -11.19
CA VAL A 4 -1.29 8.65 -11.08
C VAL A 4 -0.31 9.48 -11.92
N ASP A 5 -0.74 9.97 -13.08
CA ASP A 5 0.09 10.80 -13.96
C ASP A 5 0.61 12.09 -13.31
N MET A 6 -0.05 12.59 -12.28
CA MET A 6 0.44 13.78 -11.56
C MET A 6 1.78 13.53 -10.85
N LEU A 7 2.10 12.28 -10.54
CA LEU A 7 3.41 11.91 -10.00
C LEU A 7 4.57 12.18 -10.97
N ARG A 8 4.31 12.20 -12.29
CA ARG A 8 5.33 12.51 -13.30
C ARG A 8 5.93 13.91 -13.19
N LYS A 9 5.32 14.78 -12.40
CA LYS A 9 5.88 16.10 -12.06
C LYS A 9 7.11 16.01 -11.15
N PHE A 10 7.32 14.87 -10.51
CA PHE A 10 8.53 14.59 -9.73
C PHE A 10 9.61 14.00 -10.64
N ASN A 11 10.88 14.34 -10.37
CA ASN A 11 12.01 13.86 -11.18
C ASN A 11 12.15 12.32 -11.15
N ASP A 12 11.88 11.69 -10.02
CA ASP A 12 11.86 10.23 -9.86
C ASP A 12 10.71 9.81 -8.92
N PRO A 13 9.51 9.59 -9.48
CA PRO A 13 8.37 9.15 -8.68
C PRO A 13 8.59 7.80 -7.98
N SER A 14 9.32 6.89 -8.62
CA SER A 14 9.60 5.55 -8.08
C SER A 14 10.53 5.62 -6.88
N GLN A 15 11.55 6.48 -6.93
CA GLN A 15 12.42 6.74 -5.79
C GLN A 15 11.61 7.35 -4.63
N LEU A 16 10.77 8.32 -4.90
CA LEU A 16 9.92 8.95 -3.88
C LEU A 16 9.03 7.92 -3.16
N ILE A 17 8.38 7.03 -3.91
CA ILE A 17 7.56 5.94 -3.36
C ILE A 17 8.40 5.04 -2.44
N ARG A 18 9.62 4.67 -2.86
CA ARG A 18 10.52 3.82 -2.07
C ARG A 18 10.93 4.49 -0.77
N LEU A 19 11.38 5.75 -0.84
CA LEU A 19 11.81 6.51 0.33
C LEU A 19 10.68 6.70 1.35
N CYS A 20 9.47 7.00 0.88
CA CYS A 20 8.31 7.13 1.75
C CYS A 20 7.94 5.82 2.44
N TRP A 21 7.96 4.72 1.70
CA TRP A 21 7.64 3.41 2.25
C TRP A 21 8.66 2.96 3.30
N ASP A 22 9.95 3.26 3.07
CA ASP A 22 11.07 2.92 3.95
C ASP A 22 11.24 3.92 5.12
N ASN A 23 10.43 5.00 5.19
CA ASN A 23 10.61 6.13 6.12
C ASN A 23 12.01 6.75 6.06
N SER A 24 12.60 6.77 4.89
CA SER A 24 13.95 7.26 4.63
C SER A 24 14.01 8.79 4.48
N GLU A 25 15.22 9.30 4.44
CA GLU A 25 15.49 10.72 4.18
C GLU A 25 15.87 10.90 2.71
N ASP A 26 15.38 11.96 2.10
CA ASP A 26 15.86 12.44 0.80
C ASP A 26 16.68 13.70 1.01
N GLY A 27 17.75 13.88 0.24
CA GLY A 27 18.62 15.02 0.34
C GLY A 27 19.19 15.45 -1.00
N GLN A 28 19.27 16.77 -1.21
CA GLN A 28 20.03 17.34 -2.33
C GLN A 28 21.27 18.03 -1.79
N GLU A 29 22.42 17.66 -2.33
CA GLU A 29 23.66 18.37 -2.16
C GLU A 29 23.98 19.12 -3.46
N ARG A 30 23.93 20.45 -3.42
CA ARG A 30 24.38 21.28 -4.54
C ARG A 30 25.75 21.83 -4.22
N VAL A 31 26.74 21.36 -4.96
CA VAL A 31 28.12 21.85 -4.90
C VAL A 31 28.22 23.08 -5.80
N GLY A 32 28.51 24.25 -5.22
CA GLY A 32 28.66 25.52 -5.93
C GLY A 32 28.97 26.65 -4.97
N THR A 33 29.09 27.88 -5.45
CA THR A 33 29.36 29.09 -4.63
C THR A 33 28.35 29.38 -3.52
N LYS A 34 27.18 28.72 -3.56
CA LYS A 34 26.18 28.64 -2.47
C LYS A 34 25.81 27.17 -2.33
N SER A 35 26.58 26.40 -1.58
CA SER A 35 26.24 25.03 -1.27
C SER A 35 25.07 24.99 -0.28
N VAL A 36 23.98 24.35 -0.64
CA VAL A 36 22.86 24.09 0.25
C VAL A 36 22.70 22.59 0.35
N THR A 37 22.89 22.04 1.54
CA THR A 37 22.59 20.65 1.86
C THR A 37 21.28 20.63 2.64
N ALA A 38 20.23 20.10 2.06
CA ALA A 38 18.96 19.89 2.74
C ALA A 38 18.64 18.41 2.79
N ARG A 39 18.36 17.88 3.99
CA ARG A 39 17.83 16.54 4.19
C ARG A 39 16.41 16.62 4.72
N VAL A 40 15.49 15.94 4.09
CA VAL A 40 14.08 15.94 4.47
C VAL A 40 13.62 14.50 4.70
N LYS A 41 13.00 14.27 5.86
CA LYS A 41 12.33 12.98 6.12
C LYS A 41 11.09 12.89 5.24
N THR A 42 11.07 11.89 4.38
CA THR A 42 9.99 11.69 3.43
C THR A 42 8.89 10.85 4.08
N ARG A 43 7.87 11.52 4.61
CA ARG A 43 6.72 10.87 5.26
C ARG A 43 5.43 11.45 4.73
N PHE A 44 4.70 10.69 3.93
CA PHE A 44 3.35 11.07 3.52
C PHE A 44 2.50 9.83 3.23
N ASN A 45 1.20 10.00 3.35
CA ASN A 45 0.22 9.06 2.85
C ASN A 45 -0.24 9.52 1.48
N TRP A 46 -0.31 8.59 0.55
CA TRP A 46 -0.72 8.85 -0.80
C TRP A 46 -1.85 7.90 -1.21
N ASN A 47 -2.89 8.47 -1.79
CA ASN A 47 -3.97 7.75 -2.43
C ASN A 47 -4.20 8.35 -3.82
N ALA A 48 -4.25 7.50 -4.83
CA ALA A 48 -4.50 7.92 -6.20
C ALA A 48 -5.44 6.94 -6.89
N SER A 49 -6.25 7.46 -7.78
CA SER A 49 -7.10 6.68 -8.68
C SER A 49 -6.62 6.86 -10.12
N SER A 50 -6.77 5.81 -10.92
CA SER A 50 -6.43 5.83 -12.34
C SER A 50 -7.08 4.65 -13.05
N THR A 51 -7.12 4.67 -14.38
CA THR A 51 -7.45 3.48 -15.15
C THR A 51 -6.30 2.48 -15.13
N ILE A 52 -6.59 1.20 -15.32
CA ILE A 52 -5.58 0.13 -15.36
C ILE A 52 -4.52 0.43 -16.43
N ALA A 53 -4.94 0.82 -17.64
CA ALA A 53 -4.04 1.12 -18.75
C ALA A 53 -3.09 2.29 -18.44
N VAL A 54 -3.56 3.36 -17.81
CA VAL A 54 -2.74 4.49 -17.41
C VAL A 54 -1.76 4.07 -16.31
N THR A 55 -2.21 3.27 -15.33
CA THR A 55 -1.34 2.76 -14.27
C THR A 55 -0.23 1.87 -14.81
N GLN A 56 -0.53 0.96 -15.75
CA GLN A 56 0.46 0.11 -16.40
C GLN A 56 1.46 0.89 -17.27
N LYS A 57 1.00 1.96 -17.92
CA LYS A 57 1.88 2.86 -18.68
C LYS A 57 2.77 3.71 -17.77
N PHE A 58 2.28 4.07 -16.59
CA PHE A 58 3.04 4.85 -15.62
C PHE A 58 4.15 4.01 -14.97
N PHE A 59 3.82 2.80 -14.50
CA PHE A 59 4.79 1.86 -13.95
C PHE A 59 5.30 0.94 -15.05
N SER A 60 6.36 1.38 -15.73
CA SER A 60 7.06 0.58 -16.73
C SER A 60 7.71 -0.67 -16.10
N VAL A 61 8.21 -1.58 -16.95
CA VAL A 61 8.96 -2.78 -16.55
C VAL A 61 10.06 -2.42 -15.54
N ARG A 62 10.77 -1.32 -15.78
CA ARG A 62 11.84 -0.83 -14.89
C ARG A 62 11.32 -0.48 -13.50
N GLU A 63 10.25 0.32 -13.38
CA GLU A 63 9.69 0.70 -12.08
C GLU A 63 9.10 -0.49 -11.33
N VAL A 64 8.56 -1.47 -12.06
CA VAL A 64 8.09 -2.74 -11.46
C VAL A 64 9.27 -3.54 -10.93
N ALA A 65 10.33 -3.71 -11.72
CA ALA A 65 11.56 -4.39 -11.33
C ALA A 65 12.26 -3.70 -10.15
N ASP A 66 12.32 -2.36 -10.13
CA ASP A 66 12.85 -1.55 -9.03
C ASP A 66 11.99 -1.64 -7.74
N GLY A 67 10.85 -2.30 -7.80
CA GLY A 67 10.01 -2.60 -6.65
C GLY A 67 9.12 -1.44 -6.18
N ALA A 68 8.87 -0.43 -6.99
CA ALA A 68 7.94 0.64 -6.67
C ALA A 68 6.51 0.09 -6.51
N VAL A 69 6.03 -0.70 -7.47
CA VAL A 69 4.71 -1.33 -7.45
C VAL A 69 4.52 -2.26 -6.26
N SER A 70 5.55 -3.02 -5.88
CA SER A 70 5.46 -3.95 -4.74
C SER A 70 5.18 -3.24 -3.42
N ARG A 71 5.55 -1.97 -3.29
CA ARG A 71 5.35 -1.14 -2.08
C ARG A 71 3.96 -0.51 -2.00
N LEU A 72 3.27 -0.38 -3.11
CA LEU A 72 1.90 0.12 -3.17
C LEU A 72 0.91 -0.94 -2.68
N SER A 73 -0.25 -0.51 -2.21
CA SER A 73 -1.42 -1.34 -2.03
C SER A 73 -2.37 -1.08 -3.18
N LEU A 74 -2.64 -2.08 -3.98
CA LEU A 74 -3.49 -1.96 -5.16
C LEU A 74 -4.88 -2.51 -4.87
N ALA A 75 -5.88 -1.79 -5.34
CA ALA A 75 -7.26 -2.26 -5.38
C ALA A 75 -7.90 -1.83 -6.71
N THR A 76 -8.76 -2.65 -7.26
CA THR A 76 -9.51 -2.35 -8.48
C THR A 76 -11.00 -2.56 -8.25
N ILE A 77 -11.81 -1.79 -8.95
CA ILE A 77 -13.26 -2.00 -8.98
C ILE A 77 -13.58 -2.63 -10.32
N ILE A 78 -13.86 -3.93 -10.30
CA ILE A 78 -14.33 -4.65 -11.49
C ILE A 78 -15.83 -4.45 -11.58
N ARG A 79 -16.25 -3.78 -12.61
CA ARG A 79 -17.68 -3.58 -12.90
C ARG A 79 -18.04 -4.32 -14.18
N PRO A 80 -19.24 -4.93 -14.24
CA PRO A 80 -19.75 -5.46 -15.49
C PRO A 80 -19.86 -4.34 -16.53
N ASP A 81 -19.62 -4.68 -17.79
CA ASP A 81 -19.92 -3.79 -18.90
C ASP A 81 -21.41 -3.39 -18.83
N PHE A 82 -21.68 -2.14 -19.13
CA PHE A 82 -23.04 -1.56 -19.04
C PHE A 82 -23.65 -1.50 -17.63
N ALA A 83 -22.86 -1.67 -16.57
CA ALA A 83 -23.36 -1.45 -15.21
C ALA A 83 -23.85 -0.01 -15.01
N PRO A 84 -24.99 0.20 -14.32
CA PRO A 84 -25.52 1.53 -14.06
C PRO A 84 -24.48 2.40 -13.33
N ARG A 85 -24.53 3.70 -13.55
CA ARG A 85 -23.63 4.64 -12.88
C ARG A 85 -23.76 4.48 -11.36
N PRO A 86 -22.63 4.43 -10.60
CA PRO A 86 -22.71 4.34 -9.15
C PRO A 86 -23.36 5.61 -8.59
N GLU A 87 -24.23 5.44 -7.63
CA GLU A 87 -24.69 6.56 -6.81
C GLU A 87 -23.53 6.95 -5.87
N VAL A 88 -23.14 8.21 -5.95
CA VAL A 88 -22.12 8.78 -5.08
C VAL A 88 -22.83 9.42 -3.89
N GLY A 89 -22.76 8.76 -2.74
CA GLY A 89 -23.26 9.31 -1.49
C GLY A 89 -22.32 10.36 -0.88
N SER A 90 -22.80 11.04 0.14
CA SER A 90 -21.96 11.90 0.98
C SER A 90 -21.78 11.29 2.35
N TYR A 91 -20.62 11.53 2.96
CA TYR A 91 -20.42 11.17 4.36
C TYR A 91 -21.21 12.12 5.27
N ASP A 92 -22.32 11.64 5.78
CA ASP A 92 -23.21 12.38 6.66
C ASP A 92 -22.65 12.55 8.08
N ALA A 93 -23.40 13.26 8.93
CA ALA A 93 -23.00 13.47 10.33
C ALA A 93 -22.99 12.16 11.13
N GLN A 94 -23.88 11.22 10.82
CA GLN A 94 -23.92 9.92 11.47
C GLN A 94 -22.66 9.10 11.19
N PHE A 95 -22.23 9.02 9.93
CA PHE A 95 -20.98 8.34 9.55
C PHE A 95 -19.77 8.97 10.23
N LYS A 96 -19.68 10.32 10.24
CA LYS A 96 -18.58 11.04 10.91
C LYS A 96 -18.57 10.76 12.41
N SER A 97 -19.73 10.72 13.05
CA SER A 97 -19.86 10.38 14.47
C SER A 97 -19.40 8.96 14.78
N GLN A 98 -19.75 7.98 13.93
CA GLN A 98 -19.30 6.60 14.07
C GLN A 98 -17.78 6.44 13.88
N LEU A 99 -17.17 7.21 12.97
CA LEU A 99 -15.74 7.15 12.70
C LEU A 99 -14.87 7.89 13.73
N SER A 100 -15.43 8.93 14.38
CA SER A 100 -14.72 9.81 15.30
C SER A 100 -13.97 9.08 16.43
N PRO A 101 -14.53 8.06 17.12
CA PRO A 101 -13.82 7.34 18.17
C PRO A 101 -12.54 6.67 17.69
N TYR A 102 -12.57 6.07 16.50
CA TYR A 102 -11.41 5.40 15.91
C TYR A 102 -10.30 6.39 15.56
N ILE A 103 -10.66 7.55 15.01
CA ILE A 103 -9.69 8.63 14.73
C ILE A 103 -9.09 9.16 16.03
N GLN A 104 -9.88 9.33 17.09
CA GLN A 104 -9.39 9.76 18.39
C GLN A 104 -8.38 8.77 19.00
N GLN A 105 -8.66 7.46 18.91
CA GLN A 105 -7.72 6.41 19.34
C GLN A 105 -6.40 6.47 18.56
N LEU A 106 -6.45 6.64 17.23
CA LEU A 106 -5.25 6.78 16.40
C LEU A 106 -4.44 8.03 16.78
N ASN A 107 -5.10 9.15 17.02
CA ASN A 107 -4.42 10.40 17.39
C ASN A 107 -3.78 10.34 18.80
N ALA A 108 -4.36 9.53 19.69
CA ALA A 108 -3.83 9.31 21.04
C ALA A 108 -2.69 8.27 21.06
N ALA A 109 -2.56 7.46 20.00
CA ALA A 109 -1.55 6.42 19.96
C ALA A 109 -0.14 7.02 19.88
N SER A 110 0.73 6.63 20.81
CA SER A 110 2.12 7.08 20.86
C SER A 110 3.05 5.97 21.34
N GLY A 111 4.35 6.14 21.08
CA GLY A 111 5.37 5.20 21.47
C GLY A 111 5.37 3.92 20.63
N PHE A 112 6.17 2.95 21.07
CA PHE A 112 6.24 1.64 20.43
C PHE A 112 5.02 0.80 20.83
N LYS A 113 4.37 0.21 19.84
CA LYS A 113 3.20 -0.64 20.03
C LYS A 113 3.43 -2.00 19.36
N GLU A 114 2.99 -3.05 20.02
CA GLU A 114 3.09 -4.41 19.54
C GLU A 114 1.73 -5.11 19.58
N CYS A 115 1.43 -5.89 18.55
CA CYS A 115 0.25 -6.75 18.49
C CYS A 115 0.68 -8.17 18.10
N ARG A 116 0.72 -9.10 19.09
CA ARG A 116 1.09 -10.49 18.85
C ARG A 116 0.18 -11.18 17.85
N LYS A 117 -1.14 -10.89 17.90
CA LYS A 117 -2.11 -11.49 16.96
C LYS A 117 -1.90 -11.03 15.53
N ALA A 118 -1.54 -9.74 15.32
CA ALA A 118 -1.20 -9.24 14.00
C ALA A 118 0.05 -9.93 13.45
N ARG A 119 1.08 -10.13 14.28
CA ARG A 119 2.31 -10.82 13.89
C ARG A 119 2.02 -12.27 13.49
N GLN A 120 1.32 -13.02 14.33
CA GLN A 120 0.95 -14.42 14.06
C GLN A 120 0.09 -14.57 12.80
N LEU A 121 -0.81 -13.60 12.54
CA LEU A 121 -1.61 -13.60 11.31
C LEU A 121 -0.71 -13.46 10.08
N ILE A 122 0.23 -12.52 10.09
CA ILE A 122 1.13 -12.29 8.96
C ILE A 122 2.08 -13.46 8.74
N GLU A 123 2.64 -14.05 9.80
CA GLU A 123 3.49 -15.25 9.72
C GLU A 123 2.72 -16.44 9.10
N ARG A 124 1.44 -16.64 9.49
CA ARG A 124 0.59 -17.66 8.87
C ARG A 124 0.34 -17.40 7.38
N LEU A 125 0.02 -16.14 7.02
CA LEU A 125 -0.19 -15.75 5.62
C LEU A 125 1.10 -15.88 4.79
N GLU A 126 2.24 -15.55 5.37
CA GLU A 126 3.54 -15.71 4.71
C GLU A 126 3.81 -17.17 4.36
N ASN A 127 3.64 -18.07 5.31
CA ASN A 127 3.81 -19.50 5.08
C ASN A 127 2.88 -20.01 3.97
N GLU A 128 1.58 -19.67 4.04
CA GLU A 128 0.59 -20.07 3.03
C GLU A 128 0.95 -19.55 1.64
N ILE A 129 1.30 -18.27 1.54
CA ILE A 129 1.57 -17.61 0.26
C ILE A 129 2.91 -18.11 -0.34
N MET A 130 3.95 -18.28 0.49
CA MET A 130 5.23 -18.78 0.01
C MET A 130 5.17 -20.24 -0.42
N GLU A 131 4.42 -21.09 0.28
CA GLU A 131 4.15 -22.46 -0.14
C GLU A 131 3.45 -22.49 -1.50
N MET A 132 2.40 -21.68 -1.69
CA MET A 132 1.72 -21.56 -2.97
C MET A 132 2.64 -21.07 -4.09
N ALA A 133 3.48 -20.06 -3.81
CA ALA A 133 4.45 -19.54 -4.77
C ALA A 133 5.47 -20.60 -5.20
N GLN A 134 5.93 -21.40 -4.25
CA GLN A 134 6.88 -22.47 -4.48
C GLN A 134 6.27 -23.61 -5.30
N LEU A 135 5.08 -24.08 -4.93
CA LEU A 135 4.35 -25.13 -5.66
C LEU A 135 4.05 -24.72 -7.11
N ALA A 136 3.68 -23.44 -7.32
CA ALA A 136 3.41 -22.91 -8.65
C ALA A 136 4.67 -22.44 -9.41
N TYR A 137 5.87 -22.51 -8.79
CA TYR A 137 7.11 -21.97 -9.33
C TYR A 137 6.99 -20.49 -9.78
N ASN A 138 6.23 -19.70 -9.02
CA ASN A 138 5.85 -18.34 -9.37
C ASN A 138 6.67 -17.30 -8.60
N LYS A 139 7.85 -16.96 -9.12
CA LYS A 139 8.76 -15.96 -8.52
C LYS A 139 8.13 -14.57 -8.39
N PRO A 140 7.46 -13.99 -9.41
CA PRO A 140 6.78 -12.70 -9.30
C PRO A 140 5.78 -12.65 -8.15
N TYR A 141 5.03 -13.72 -7.93
CA TYR A 141 4.08 -13.80 -6.83
C TYR A 141 4.78 -13.71 -5.45
N ALA A 142 5.88 -14.45 -5.28
CA ALA A 142 6.69 -14.40 -4.06
C ALA A 142 7.29 -13.00 -3.82
N GLU A 143 7.79 -12.33 -4.86
CA GLU A 143 8.38 -10.99 -4.74
C GLU A 143 7.32 -9.92 -4.37
N PHE A 144 6.15 -9.95 -4.98
CA PHE A 144 5.06 -9.06 -4.58
C PHE A 144 4.55 -9.35 -3.17
N ALA A 145 4.55 -10.61 -2.76
CA ALA A 145 4.07 -11.02 -1.44
C ALA A 145 4.90 -10.45 -0.30
N LYS A 146 6.23 -10.40 -0.41
CA LYS A 146 7.13 -9.90 0.63
C LYS A 146 6.71 -8.52 1.16
N ARG A 147 6.43 -7.58 0.26
CA ARG A 147 5.98 -6.23 0.62
C ARG A 147 4.48 -6.11 0.84
N GLY A 148 3.69 -6.93 0.15
CA GLY A 148 2.25 -7.06 0.40
C GLY A 148 1.95 -7.48 1.84
N LEU A 149 2.70 -8.43 2.39
CA LEU A 149 2.62 -8.87 3.79
C LEU A 149 3.03 -7.76 4.76
N ALA A 150 4.11 -7.01 4.47
CA ALA A 150 4.49 -5.86 5.29
C ALA A 150 3.41 -4.77 5.30
N ASN A 151 2.77 -4.49 4.16
CA ASN A 151 1.62 -3.59 4.09
C ASN A 151 0.41 -4.15 4.84
N GLY A 152 0.20 -5.47 4.79
CA GLY A 152 -0.81 -6.17 5.60
C GLY A 152 -0.60 -5.97 7.10
N PHE A 153 0.65 -6.13 7.57
CA PHE A 153 1.01 -5.88 8.96
C PHE A 153 0.75 -4.42 9.36
N ARG A 154 1.15 -3.45 8.55
CA ARG A 154 0.89 -2.02 8.80
C ARG A 154 -0.60 -1.73 8.91
N ARG A 155 -1.43 -2.27 8.00
CA ARG A 155 -2.89 -2.16 8.08
C ARG A 155 -3.46 -2.79 9.36
N ALA A 156 -2.96 -3.97 9.73
CA ALA A 156 -3.36 -4.65 10.96
C ALA A 156 -3.07 -3.80 12.21
N MET A 157 -1.89 -3.18 12.26
CA MET A 157 -1.52 -2.30 13.37
C MET A 157 -2.39 -1.03 13.42
N VAL A 158 -2.69 -0.42 12.27
CA VAL A 158 -3.59 0.75 12.23
C VAL A 158 -4.99 0.38 12.74
N LEU A 159 -5.55 -0.74 12.30
CA LEU A 159 -6.87 -1.20 12.76
C LEU A 159 -6.87 -1.54 14.26
N TYR A 160 -5.82 -2.22 14.73
CA TYR A 160 -5.66 -2.56 16.14
C TYR A 160 -5.61 -1.30 17.02
N LEU A 161 -4.85 -0.30 16.63
CA LEU A 161 -4.75 0.97 17.35
C LEU A 161 -6.05 1.77 17.27
N ALA A 162 -6.68 1.83 16.10
CA ALA A 162 -7.98 2.49 15.92
C ALA A 162 -9.07 1.86 16.79
N ASN A 163 -9.01 0.55 17.04
CA ASN A 163 -9.95 -0.18 17.89
C ASN A 163 -9.54 -0.20 19.37
N GLY A 164 -8.68 0.75 19.81
CA GLY A 164 -8.26 0.85 21.22
C GLY A 164 -7.46 -0.36 21.70
N GLU A 165 -6.57 -0.87 20.88
CA GLU A 165 -5.70 -2.02 21.13
C GLU A 165 -6.46 -3.34 21.35
N LYS A 166 -7.66 -3.45 20.78
CA LYS A 166 -8.47 -4.67 20.80
C LYS A 166 -8.44 -5.35 19.44
N TRP A 167 -8.17 -6.66 19.45
CA TRP A 167 -8.15 -7.48 18.24
C TRP A 167 -9.49 -8.19 18.06
N GLU A 168 -10.07 -8.07 16.87
CA GLU A 168 -11.35 -8.68 16.52
C GLU A 168 -11.23 -9.56 15.27
N LYS A 169 -12.11 -10.55 15.14
CA LYS A 169 -12.14 -11.47 14.01
C LYS A 169 -12.38 -10.75 12.68
N ALA A 170 -13.25 -9.76 12.67
CA ALA A 170 -13.54 -8.96 11.47
C ALA A 170 -12.29 -8.24 10.92
N MET A 171 -11.39 -7.78 11.81
CA MET A 171 -10.12 -7.18 11.42
C MET A 171 -9.20 -8.22 10.74
N GLU A 172 -9.11 -9.42 11.33
CA GLU A 172 -8.35 -10.53 10.76
C GLU A 172 -8.84 -10.87 9.35
N ASP A 173 -10.16 -11.06 9.20
CA ASP A 173 -10.77 -11.39 7.90
C ASP A 173 -10.52 -10.30 6.85
N PHE A 174 -10.63 -9.04 7.24
CA PHE A 174 -10.31 -7.92 6.37
C PHE A 174 -8.83 -7.91 5.95
N ILE A 175 -7.90 -8.16 6.87
CA ILE A 175 -6.46 -8.18 6.56
C ILE A 175 -6.15 -9.33 5.60
N VAL A 176 -6.66 -10.54 5.86
CA VAL A 176 -6.51 -11.70 4.97
C VAL A 176 -7.00 -11.36 3.57
N TRP A 177 -8.24 -10.87 3.48
CA TRP A 177 -8.83 -10.46 2.20
C TRP A 177 -7.99 -9.38 1.52
N SER A 178 -7.60 -8.33 2.22
CA SER A 178 -6.90 -7.19 1.63
C SER A 178 -5.49 -7.52 1.13
N VAL A 179 -4.78 -8.44 1.80
CA VAL A 179 -3.46 -8.92 1.34
C VAL A 179 -3.62 -9.75 0.07
N LYS A 180 -4.55 -10.72 0.08
CA LYS A 180 -4.79 -11.61 -1.08
C LYS A 180 -5.30 -10.81 -2.29
N TYR A 181 -6.15 -9.82 -2.08
CA TYR A 181 -6.68 -8.97 -3.14
C TYR A 181 -5.61 -8.04 -3.74
N ASP A 182 -4.77 -7.43 -2.90
CA ASP A 182 -3.62 -6.65 -3.35
C ASP A 182 -2.67 -7.49 -4.23
N LEU A 183 -2.34 -8.70 -3.78
CA LEU A 183 -1.50 -9.63 -4.55
C LEU A 183 -2.16 -10.03 -5.86
N TRP A 184 -3.46 -10.32 -5.86
CA TRP A 184 -4.19 -10.63 -7.07
C TRP A 184 -4.15 -9.46 -8.07
N CYS A 185 -4.35 -8.21 -7.61
CA CYS A 185 -4.23 -7.02 -8.46
C CYS A 185 -2.82 -6.90 -9.06
N LYS A 186 -1.78 -7.05 -8.24
CA LYS A 186 -0.38 -6.97 -8.69
C LYS A 186 -0.06 -8.03 -9.75
N MET A 187 -0.44 -9.28 -9.50
CA MET A 187 -0.22 -10.36 -10.45
C MET A 187 -0.98 -10.14 -11.75
N ARG A 188 -2.26 -9.73 -11.66
CA ARG A 188 -3.08 -9.51 -12.84
C ARG A 188 -2.58 -8.37 -13.73
N PHE A 189 -2.08 -7.29 -13.14
CA PHE A 189 -1.71 -6.10 -13.90
C PHE A 189 -0.22 -5.99 -14.21
N PHE A 190 0.64 -6.61 -13.40
CA PHE A 190 2.09 -6.45 -13.49
C PHE A 190 2.87 -7.78 -13.49
N GLY A 191 2.19 -8.92 -13.31
CA GLY A 191 2.88 -10.21 -13.20
C GLY A 191 3.75 -10.54 -14.42
N ASN A 192 3.28 -10.24 -15.64
CA ASN A 192 4.05 -10.48 -16.86
C ASN A 192 5.29 -9.60 -16.98
N GLN A 193 5.27 -8.39 -16.41
CA GLN A 193 6.40 -7.45 -16.45
C GLN A 193 7.55 -7.86 -15.51
N MET A 194 7.32 -8.84 -14.63
CA MET A 194 8.33 -9.39 -13.73
C MET A 194 9.03 -10.65 -14.29
N GLN A 195 8.59 -11.14 -15.45
CA GLN A 195 9.12 -12.37 -16.08
C GLN A 195 10.16 -12.08 -17.16
N GLU A 196 10.31 -10.82 -17.55
CA GLU A 196 11.34 -10.31 -18.47
C GLU A 196 12.61 -9.88 -17.69
#